data_8ae357c3e250cac82b18384a217fd0c3
#
_entry.id   8ae357c3e250cac82b18384a217fd0c3
#
_cell.length_a   1.000
_cell.length_b   1.000
_cell.length_c   1.000
_cell.angle_alpha   90.00
_cell.angle_beta   90.00
_cell.angle_gamma   90.00
#
_symmetry.space_group_name_H-M   'P 1'
#
loop_
_entity.id
_entity.type
_entity.pdbx_description
1 polymer ?
#
loop_
_entity_poly.entity_id
_entity_poly.type
_entity_poly.pdbx_seq_one_letter_code
_entity_poly.pdbx_strand_id
1 'polypeptide(L)'
;CGKAKTFSCPYHSWTYDLNGTLRGMPQPFGFDNLDKSKYGLKELPVYEHFGMVWVRPSADAKRVDMEKWLAPMESQFNALNLDNHIIYKKWTLPRNMSWRLALEGFQENYHFCSAHEHTACSGYLDNQSVFTNHYPHVRHSVPLWNIRELKGKPQEEWTYRKYFMTQNYLFPCNFVQIMTDHVYVHSIIPTGPGTCVFKCMMLISEPANTDKAKQYWEKNYNVVKEVFNEDFEIGEAIQAGLSTNANDNFVFGKYECGLHWGQQAIDDALDGRLKAS
;
A
#
# COMPACT_ATOMS: atom_id res chain seq x y z
N CYS A 1 8.46 -17.50 -10.20
CA CYS A 1 9.19 -16.41 -10.90
C CYS A 1 10.16 -17.00 -11.91
N GLY A 2 10.32 -16.34 -13.07
CA GLY A 2 11.22 -16.82 -14.12
C GLY A 2 11.21 -15.90 -15.34
N LYS A 3 11.96 -16.31 -16.36
CA LYS A 3 11.97 -15.67 -17.67
C LYS A 3 11.19 -16.55 -18.66
N ALA A 4 10.24 -15.98 -19.35
CA ALA A 4 9.47 -16.65 -20.39
C ALA A 4 9.57 -15.87 -21.70
N LYS A 5 9.45 -16.58 -22.83
CA LYS A 5 9.34 -15.95 -24.16
C LYS A 5 7.88 -15.80 -24.59
N THR A 6 7.00 -16.59 -23.99
CA THR A 6 5.57 -16.62 -24.28
C THR A 6 4.80 -16.96 -23.01
N PHE A 7 3.52 -16.61 -22.97
CA PHE A 7 2.57 -16.99 -21.93
C PHE A 7 1.43 -17.78 -22.54
N SER A 8 1.14 -18.95 -21.97
CA SER A 8 -0.02 -19.76 -22.36
C SER A 8 -1.12 -19.65 -21.31
N CYS A 9 -2.33 -19.37 -21.76
CA CYS A 9 -3.50 -19.34 -20.90
C CYS A 9 -3.75 -20.73 -20.32
N PRO A 10 -3.89 -20.90 -19.01
CA PRO A 10 -4.07 -22.22 -18.40
C PRO A 10 -5.43 -22.86 -18.70
N TYR A 11 -6.38 -22.10 -19.28
CA TYR A 11 -7.71 -22.60 -19.59
C TYR A 11 -7.75 -23.39 -20.91
N HIS A 12 -7.32 -22.76 -22.01
CA HIS A 12 -7.36 -23.40 -23.34
C HIS A 12 -6.00 -23.38 -24.06
N SER A 13 -4.91 -23.08 -23.37
CA SER A 13 -3.54 -23.03 -23.92
C SER A 13 -3.34 -22.06 -25.08
N TRP A 14 -4.19 -21.03 -25.22
CA TRP A 14 -3.90 -19.96 -26.15
C TRP A 14 -2.60 -19.27 -25.72
N THR A 15 -1.68 -19.12 -26.68
CA THR A 15 -0.32 -18.69 -26.39
C THR A 15 -0.06 -17.30 -26.95
N TYR A 16 0.45 -16.42 -26.10
CA TYR A 16 0.74 -15.03 -26.41
C TYR A 16 2.24 -14.76 -26.28
N ASP A 17 2.78 -13.88 -27.12
CA ASP A 17 4.12 -13.35 -26.94
C ASP A 17 4.17 -12.26 -25.86
N LEU A 18 5.37 -11.70 -25.62
CA LEU A 18 5.58 -10.67 -24.61
C LEU A 18 4.90 -9.32 -24.94
N ASN A 19 4.49 -9.13 -26.20
CA ASN A 19 3.71 -7.95 -26.62
C ASN A 19 2.20 -8.21 -26.54
N GLY A 20 1.79 -9.38 -26.03
CA GLY A 20 0.38 -9.75 -25.92
C GLY A 20 -0.26 -10.24 -27.23
N THR A 21 0.51 -10.43 -28.29
CA THR A 21 -0.02 -10.91 -29.58
C THR A 21 -0.34 -12.40 -29.48
N LEU A 22 -1.54 -12.81 -29.90
CA LEU A 22 -1.91 -14.24 -29.99
C LEU A 22 -1.09 -14.95 -31.07
N ARG A 23 -0.21 -15.84 -30.65
CA ARG A 23 0.69 -16.60 -31.53
C ARG A 23 0.19 -18.00 -31.88
N GLY A 24 -0.42 -18.66 -30.89
CA GLY A 24 -0.87 -20.04 -31.06
C GLY A 24 -2.16 -20.35 -30.35
N MET A 25 -2.89 -21.30 -30.87
CA MET A 25 -4.08 -21.87 -30.28
C MET A 25 -4.20 -23.35 -30.63
N PRO A 26 -4.52 -24.25 -29.72
CA PRO A 26 -4.78 -25.64 -30.01
C PRO A 26 -5.99 -25.79 -30.92
N GLN A 27 -5.95 -26.83 -31.79
CA GLN A 27 -7.07 -27.21 -32.65
C GLN A 27 -7.68 -26.02 -33.42
N PRO A 28 -6.87 -25.26 -34.20
CA PRO A 28 -7.31 -24.03 -34.87
C PRO A 28 -8.42 -24.25 -35.90
N PHE A 29 -8.60 -25.49 -36.37
CA PHE A 29 -9.65 -25.88 -37.29
C PHE A 29 -11.07 -25.76 -36.70
N GLY A 30 -11.21 -25.67 -35.37
CA GLY A 30 -12.48 -25.40 -34.71
C GLY A 30 -12.86 -23.90 -34.68
N PHE A 31 -12.03 -23.02 -35.26
CA PHE A 31 -12.22 -21.57 -35.24
C PHE A 31 -12.09 -21.00 -36.67
N ASP A 32 -13.06 -21.36 -37.51
CA ASP A 32 -13.06 -20.94 -38.92
C ASP A 32 -12.98 -19.43 -39.08
N ASN A 33 -12.01 -18.95 -39.86
CA ASN A 33 -11.79 -17.54 -40.18
C ASN A 33 -11.46 -16.62 -38.97
N LEU A 34 -10.99 -17.17 -37.85
CA LEU A 34 -10.59 -16.35 -36.68
C LEU A 34 -9.32 -15.53 -37.03
N ASP A 35 -9.47 -14.22 -37.04
CA ASP A 35 -8.35 -13.28 -37.18
C ASP A 35 -7.62 -13.11 -35.87
N LYS A 36 -6.49 -13.81 -35.68
CA LYS A 36 -5.71 -13.78 -34.43
C LYS A 36 -5.28 -12.38 -34.01
N SER A 37 -5.15 -11.43 -34.95
CA SER A 37 -4.74 -10.06 -34.65
C SER A 37 -5.75 -9.33 -33.74
N LYS A 38 -7.01 -9.77 -33.74
CA LYS A 38 -8.09 -9.19 -32.92
C LYS A 38 -8.21 -9.77 -31.51
N TYR A 39 -7.45 -10.83 -31.22
CA TYR A 39 -7.56 -11.58 -29.95
C TYR A 39 -6.27 -11.50 -29.11
N GLY A 40 -5.51 -10.43 -29.27
CA GLY A 40 -4.39 -10.11 -28.40
C GLY A 40 -4.83 -9.76 -26.99
N LEU A 41 -3.89 -9.83 -26.04
CA LEU A 41 -4.08 -9.33 -24.68
C LEU A 41 -4.26 -7.80 -24.73
N LYS A 42 -5.07 -7.28 -23.82
CA LYS A 42 -5.24 -5.83 -23.68
C LYS A 42 -4.04 -5.25 -22.92
N GLU A 43 -3.45 -4.18 -23.48
CA GLU A 43 -2.40 -3.44 -22.80
C GLU A 43 -3.00 -2.61 -21.65
N LEU A 44 -2.36 -2.66 -20.50
CA LEU A 44 -2.69 -1.82 -19.34
C LEU A 44 -1.62 -0.74 -19.18
N PRO A 45 -1.98 0.50 -18.77
CA PRO A 45 -1.01 1.50 -18.41
C PRO A 45 -0.14 1.02 -17.24
N VAL A 46 1.17 0.97 -17.47
CA VAL A 46 2.17 0.51 -16.51
C VAL A 46 3.30 1.53 -16.42
N TYR A 47 3.87 1.66 -15.23
CA TYR A 47 5.03 2.51 -14.96
C TYR A 47 5.91 1.86 -13.90
N GLU A 48 7.22 1.87 -14.10
CA GLU A 48 8.22 1.35 -13.14
C GLU A 48 8.96 2.53 -12.51
N HIS A 49 8.89 2.63 -11.19
CA HIS A 49 9.58 3.69 -10.46
C HIS A 49 9.74 3.32 -8.97
N PHE A 50 10.86 3.72 -8.36
CA PHE A 50 11.21 3.44 -6.96
C PHE A 50 11.22 1.94 -6.62
N GLY A 51 11.64 1.06 -7.53
CA GLY A 51 11.63 -0.39 -7.32
C GLY A 51 10.23 -1.02 -7.31
N MET A 52 9.22 -0.28 -7.72
CA MET A 52 7.82 -0.72 -7.76
C MET A 52 7.25 -0.66 -9.16
N VAL A 53 6.32 -1.57 -9.44
CA VAL A 53 5.53 -1.57 -10.67
C VAL A 53 4.14 -1.03 -10.38
N TRP A 54 3.78 0.06 -11.04
CA TRP A 54 2.51 0.75 -10.92
C TRP A 54 1.62 0.39 -12.09
N VAL A 55 0.40 -0.05 -11.82
CA VAL A 55 -0.53 -0.52 -12.87
C VAL A 55 -1.89 0.12 -12.67
N ARG A 56 -2.50 0.60 -13.74
CA ARG A 56 -3.94 0.91 -13.76
C ARG A 56 -4.69 -0.29 -14.32
N PRO A 57 -5.53 -0.99 -13.53
CA PRO A 57 -6.15 -2.25 -13.92
C PRO A 57 -7.40 -2.04 -14.82
N SER A 58 -7.31 -1.13 -15.79
CA SER A 58 -8.35 -0.89 -16.80
C SER A 58 -7.69 -0.57 -18.14
N ALA A 59 -8.07 -1.30 -19.19
CA ALA A 59 -7.56 -1.07 -20.53
C ALA A 59 -7.97 0.30 -21.13
N ASP A 60 -9.10 0.85 -20.66
CA ASP A 60 -9.61 2.16 -21.11
C ASP A 60 -9.08 3.31 -20.25
N ALA A 61 -8.25 2.99 -19.24
CA ALA A 61 -7.69 4.01 -18.37
C ALA A 61 -6.69 4.88 -19.12
N LYS A 62 -6.84 6.20 -19.01
CA LYS A 62 -5.84 7.14 -19.52
C LYS A 62 -4.52 6.93 -18.78
N ARG A 63 -3.41 7.09 -19.49
CA ARG A 63 -2.09 7.15 -18.86
C ARG A 63 -2.02 8.35 -17.92
N VAL A 64 -1.41 8.14 -16.76
CA VAL A 64 -1.12 9.18 -15.77
C VAL A 64 0.35 9.56 -15.92
N ASP A 65 0.64 10.83 -15.80
CA ASP A 65 2.02 11.30 -15.65
C ASP A 65 2.50 10.90 -14.22
N MET A 66 3.05 9.69 -14.14
CA MET A 66 3.46 9.12 -12.85
C MET A 66 4.66 9.84 -12.24
N GLU A 67 5.49 10.53 -13.03
CA GLU A 67 6.58 11.37 -12.50
C GLU A 67 6.00 12.52 -11.70
N LYS A 68 5.07 13.26 -12.29
CA LYS A 68 4.36 14.34 -11.56
C LYS A 68 3.53 13.81 -10.40
N TRP A 69 2.85 12.68 -10.61
CA TRP A 69 2.02 12.08 -9.57
C TRP A 69 2.81 11.71 -8.32
N LEU A 70 4.00 11.15 -8.49
CA LEU A 70 4.87 10.69 -7.41
C LEU A 70 5.93 11.72 -6.97
N ALA A 71 6.07 12.85 -7.69
CA ALA A 71 7.07 13.88 -7.39
C ALA A 71 7.11 14.32 -5.91
N PRO A 72 5.96 14.47 -5.20
CA PRO A 72 5.99 14.86 -3.79
C PRO A 72 6.67 13.83 -2.86
N MET A 73 6.82 12.56 -3.33
CA MET A 73 7.44 11.46 -2.59
C MET A 73 8.88 11.17 -3.03
N GLU A 74 9.34 11.79 -4.13
CA GLU A 74 10.57 11.44 -4.81
C GLU A 74 11.80 11.45 -3.91
N SER A 75 12.03 12.53 -3.18
CA SER A 75 13.20 12.65 -2.30
C SER A 75 13.30 11.52 -1.27
N GLN A 76 12.17 11.18 -0.65
CA GLN A 76 12.14 10.13 0.36
C GLN A 76 12.28 8.74 -0.25
N PHE A 77 11.61 8.46 -1.36
CA PHE A 77 11.64 7.14 -1.99
C PHE A 77 12.98 6.86 -2.65
N ASN A 78 13.63 7.88 -3.23
CA ASN A 78 15.02 7.75 -3.70
C ASN A 78 15.97 7.41 -2.55
N ALA A 79 15.80 8.04 -1.38
CA ALA A 79 16.61 7.75 -0.20
C ALA A 79 16.39 6.34 0.37
N LEU A 80 15.23 5.73 0.13
CA LEU A 80 14.94 4.35 0.55
C LEU A 80 15.68 3.31 -0.30
N ASN A 81 15.97 3.63 -1.58
CA ASN A 81 16.67 2.73 -2.51
C ASN A 81 16.02 1.34 -2.60
N LEU A 82 14.70 1.30 -2.79
CA LEU A 82 13.90 0.07 -2.75
C LEU A 82 14.27 -0.93 -3.85
N ASP A 83 14.88 -0.48 -4.96
CA ASP A 83 15.40 -1.35 -6.03
C ASP A 83 16.38 -2.42 -5.51
N ASN A 84 17.09 -2.12 -4.43
CA ASN A 84 18.07 -3.00 -3.81
C ASN A 84 17.51 -3.77 -2.61
N HIS A 85 16.21 -3.65 -2.31
CA HIS A 85 15.58 -4.40 -1.23
C HIS A 85 15.12 -5.78 -1.71
N ILE A 86 15.00 -6.68 -0.75
CA ILE A 86 14.55 -8.06 -0.94
C ILE A 86 13.19 -8.21 -0.29
N ILE A 87 12.25 -8.85 -0.98
CA ILE A 87 10.98 -9.24 -0.37
C ILE A 87 11.26 -10.39 0.61
N TYR A 88 11.18 -10.09 1.90
CA TYR A 88 11.35 -11.09 2.96
C TYR A 88 10.09 -11.94 3.15
N LYS A 89 8.94 -11.27 3.29
CA LYS A 89 7.62 -11.89 3.43
C LYS A 89 6.58 -11.13 2.62
N LYS A 90 5.58 -11.85 2.17
CA LYS A 90 4.36 -11.27 1.61
C LYS A 90 3.16 -12.06 2.07
N TRP A 91 2.07 -11.37 2.34
CA TRP A 91 0.81 -12.02 2.72
C TRP A 91 -0.38 -11.26 2.18
N THR A 92 -1.50 -11.95 2.14
CA THR A 92 -2.76 -11.45 1.60
C THR A 92 -3.87 -11.81 2.57
N LEU A 93 -4.66 -10.83 2.96
CA LEU A 93 -5.72 -10.97 3.96
C LEU A 93 -7.04 -10.45 3.37
N PRO A 94 -7.98 -11.34 3.00
CA PRO A 94 -9.37 -10.93 2.76
C PRO A 94 -9.99 -10.36 4.05
N ARG A 95 -10.73 -9.25 3.93
CA ARG A 95 -11.37 -8.56 5.07
C ARG A 95 -12.81 -8.18 4.76
N ASN A 96 -13.67 -8.30 5.78
CA ASN A 96 -15.09 -7.96 5.71
C ASN A 96 -15.32 -6.49 6.13
N MET A 97 -14.56 -5.59 5.52
CA MET A 97 -14.70 -4.15 5.65
C MET A 97 -14.39 -3.46 4.34
N SER A 98 -14.92 -2.24 4.15
CA SER A 98 -14.62 -1.44 2.98
C SER A 98 -13.12 -1.09 2.93
N TRP A 99 -12.58 -0.97 1.71
CA TRP A 99 -11.19 -0.54 1.51
C TRP A 99 -10.89 0.81 2.16
N ARG A 100 -11.90 1.68 2.17
CA ARG A 100 -11.80 3.02 2.74
C ARG A 100 -11.65 2.95 4.26
N LEU A 101 -12.52 2.22 4.93
CA LEU A 101 -12.44 2.01 6.38
C LEU A 101 -11.09 1.38 6.78
N ALA A 102 -10.64 0.38 6.00
CA ALA A 102 -9.33 -0.23 6.21
C ALA A 102 -8.16 0.77 6.05
N LEU A 103 -8.26 1.73 5.10
CA LEU A 103 -7.22 2.74 4.89
C LEU A 103 -7.25 3.82 5.98
N GLU A 104 -8.44 4.30 6.34
CA GLU A 104 -8.63 5.38 7.30
C GLU A 104 -8.06 5.02 8.68
N GLY A 105 -8.18 3.78 9.13
CA GLY A 105 -7.57 3.31 10.37
C GLY A 105 -6.05 3.46 10.42
N PHE A 106 -5.36 3.47 9.29
CA PHE A 106 -3.92 3.71 9.24
C PHE A 106 -3.55 5.20 9.11
N GLN A 107 -4.52 6.09 8.81
CA GLN A 107 -4.27 7.51 8.58
C GLN A 107 -4.36 8.39 9.84
N GLU A 108 -4.51 7.77 11.00
CA GLU A 108 -4.51 8.46 12.29
C GLU A 108 -3.78 7.58 13.34
N ASN A 109 -3.54 8.10 14.53
CA ASN A 109 -3.00 7.33 15.64
C ASN A 109 -3.70 7.65 16.98
N TYR A 110 -4.93 8.15 16.91
CA TYR A 110 -5.73 8.43 18.09
C TYR A 110 -6.17 7.14 18.80
N HIS A 111 -6.44 6.08 18.02
CA HIS A 111 -6.76 4.75 18.53
C HIS A 111 -5.56 4.00 19.13
N PHE A 112 -4.33 4.49 18.90
CA PHE A 112 -3.12 3.66 18.93
C PHE A 112 -2.93 2.96 20.29
N CYS A 113 -2.93 3.68 21.40
CA CYS A 113 -2.77 3.05 22.71
C CYS A 113 -4.06 2.39 23.25
N SER A 114 -5.21 2.67 22.67
CA SER A 114 -6.46 1.98 23.03
C SER A 114 -6.59 0.61 22.34
N ALA A 115 -6.22 0.54 21.06
CA ALA A 115 -6.31 -0.69 20.27
C ALA A 115 -5.07 -1.60 20.43
N HIS A 116 -3.89 -1.00 20.66
CA HIS A 116 -2.59 -1.69 20.65
C HIS A 116 -1.88 -1.65 22.00
N GLU A 117 -2.63 -1.67 23.11
CA GLU A 117 -2.11 -1.53 24.48
C GLU A 117 -0.96 -2.49 24.76
N HIS A 118 -1.09 -3.74 24.31
CA HIS A 118 -0.15 -4.83 24.60
C HIS A 118 0.86 -5.11 23.47
N THR A 119 0.71 -4.47 22.31
CA THR A 119 1.54 -4.72 21.13
C THR A 119 2.45 -3.53 20.80
N ALA A 120 1.89 -2.46 20.26
CA ALA A 120 2.66 -1.37 19.70
C ALA A 120 2.73 -0.11 20.58
N CYS A 121 1.78 0.11 21.50
CA CYS A 121 1.67 1.36 22.29
C CYS A 121 2.99 1.76 22.96
N SER A 122 3.69 0.82 23.60
CA SER A 122 4.91 1.13 24.35
C SER A 122 6.08 1.63 23.49
N GLY A 123 6.03 1.42 22.18
CA GLY A 123 7.09 1.81 21.23
C GLY A 123 6.98 3.24 20.70
N TYR A 124 5.84 3.90 20.89
CA TYR A 124 5.50 5.17 20.25
C TYR A 124 5.03 6.22 21.23
N LEU A 125 4.99 7.48 20.79
CA LEU A 125 4.29 8.52 21.53
C LEU A 125 2.83 8.53 21.08
N ASP A 126 1.95 8.25 22.04
CA ASP A 126 0.51 8.18 21.80
C ASP A 126 -0.05 9.51 21.32
N ASN A 127 -0.90 9.46 20.31
CA ASN A 127 -1.59 10.60 19.69
C ASN A 127 -0.68 11.81 19.37
N GLN A 128 0.58 11.53 19.04
CA GLN A 128 1.57 12.52 18.63
C GLN A 128 2.00 12.22 17.18
N SER A 129 1.48 12.97 16.22
CA SER A 129 1.75 12.75 14.82
C SER A 129 2.16 14.03 14.11
N VAL A 130 3.01 13.87 13.09
CA VAL A 130 3.32 14.91 12.13
C VAL A 130 2.75 14.51 10.78
N PHE A 131 1.84 15.31 10.26
CA PHE A 131 1.26 15.11 8.94
C PHE A 131 1.85 16.10 7.93
N THR A 132 2.08 15.64 6.70
CA THR A 132 2.45 16.49 5.58
C THR A 132 1.49 16.23 4.43
N ASN A 133 0.87 17.30 3.94
CA ASN A 133 0.00 17.22 2.77
C ASN A 133 0.86 17.20 1.49
N HIS A 134 0.82 16.10 0.78
CA HIS A 134 1.43 15.89 -0.53
C HIS A 134 0.34 15.59 -1.57
N TYR A 135 -0.73 16.36 -1.53
CA TYR A 135 -1.95 16.15 -2.29
C TYR A 135 -1.73 15.54 -3.69
N PRO A 136 -2.43 14.45 -4.03
CA PRO A 136 -3.46 13.74 -3.27
C PRO A 136 -2.93 12.69 -2.28
N HIS A 137 -1.63 12.69 -2.05
CA HIS A 137 -0.94 11.80 -1.11
C HIS A 137 -0.82 12.47 0.25
N VAL A 138 -0.61 11.65 1.28
CA VAL A 138 -0.41 12.13 2.65
C VAL A 138 0.78 11.41 3.27
N ARG A 139 1.64 12.15 3.95
CA ARG A 139 2.66 11.57 4.81
C ARG A 139 2.21 11.69 6.26
N HIS A 140 2.24 10.59 6.96
CA HIS A 140 1.97 10.46 8.38
C HIS A 140 3.22 9.94 9.08
N SER A 141 3.74 10.67 10.04
CA SER A 141 4.95 10.31 10.78
C SER A 141 4.65 10.26 12.26
N VAL A 142 4.85 9.09 12.83
CA VAL A 142 4.59 8.81 14.25
C VAL A 142 5.93 8.72 14.97
N PRO A 143 6.18 9.58 15.97
CA PRO A 143 7.43 9.56 16.70
C PRO A 143 7.53 8.31 17.58
N LEU A 144 8.69 7.68 17.55
CA LEU A 144 9.05 6.60 18.44
C LEU A 144 9.35 7.16 19.84
N TRP A 145 9.20 6.33 20.86
CA TRP A 145 9.47 6.73 22.26
C TRP A 145 10.88 7.30 22.47
N ASN A 146 11.88 6.79 21.74
CA ASN A 146 13.27 7.22 21.81
C ASN A 146 13.54 8.61 21.21
N ILE A 147 12.58 9.28 20.60
CA ILE A 147 12.74 10.67 20.10
C ILE A 147 13.20 11.62 21.21
N ARG A 148 12.93 11.29 22.47
CA ARG A 148 13.38 12.06 23.64
C ARG A 148 14.90 12.16 23.74
N GLU A 149 15.64 11.26 23.12
CA GLU A 149 17.12 11.31 23.03
C GLU A 149 17.61 12.53 22.25
N LEU A 150 16.74 13.15 21.44
CA LEU A 150 17.07 14.33 20.65
C LEU A 150 17.04 15.64 21.45
N LYS A 151 16.51 15.61 22.67
CA LYS A 151 16.46 16.80 23.50
C LYS A 151 17.85 17.39 23.75
N GLY A 152 18.05 18.63 23.28
CA GLY A 152 19.32 19.34 23.40
C GLY A 152 20.39 18.97 22.36
N LYS A 153 20.09 18.07 21.41
CA LYS A 153 20.99 17.76 20.29
C LYS A 153 20.74 18.74 19.13
N PRO A 154 21.79 19.16 18.43
CA PRO A 154 21.67 19.95 17.21
C PRO A 154 20.91 19.16 16.13
N GLN A 155 20.15 19.86 15.30
CA GLN A 155 19.28 19.24 14.27
C GLN A 155 20.09 18.44 13.24
N GLU A 156 21.32 18.80 12.98
CA GLU A 156 22.24 18.16 12.03
C GLU A 156 22.59 16.71 12.46
N GLU A 157 22.44 16.39 13.74
CA GLU A 157 22.66 15.04 14.28
C GLU A 157 21.41 14.16 14.22
N TRP A 158 20.28 14.71 13.78
CA TRP A 158 19.05 13.97 13.78
C TRP A 158 18.97 13.01 12.60
N THR A 159 18.75 11.74 12.89
CA THR A 159 18.48 10.71 11.90
C THR A 159 17.01 10.39 11.91
N TYR A 160 16.25 10.97 10.98
CA TYR A 160 14.79 10.89 10.95
C TYR A 160 14.26 9.46 11.13
N ARG A 161 14.75 8.51 10.32
CA ARG A 161 14.31 7.12 10.31
C ARG A 161 14.53 6.39 11.66
N LYS A 162 15.48 6.84 12.47
CA LYS A 162 15.74 6.28 13.81
C LYS A 162 14.64 6.62 14.81
N TYR A 163 13.94 7.74 14.60
CA TYR A 163 13.04 8.33 15.59
C TYR A 163 11.58 8.41 15.15
N PHE A 164 11.29 8.01 13.91
CA PHE A 164 9.95 8.00 13.36
C PHE A 164 9.65 6.72 12.59
N MET A 165 8.46 6.18 12.81
CA MET A 165 7.78 5.35 11.82
C MET A 165 7.04 6.32 10.89
N THR A 166 7.11 6.08 9.58
CA THR A 166 6.47 6.94 8.58
C THR A 166 5.62 6.13 7.64
N GLN A 167 4.40 6.57 7.41
CA GLN A 167 3.50 6.01 6.42
C GLN A 167 3.27 7.05 5.32
N ASN A 168 3.58 6.68 4.08
CA ASN A 168 3.27 7.49 2.90
C ASN A 168 2.06 6.88 2.22
N TYR A 169 0.91 7.52 2.36
CA TYR A 169 -0.32 7.14 1.69
C TYR A 169 -0.28 7.61 0.26
N LEU A 170 -0.37 6.64 -0.65
CA LEU A 170 -0.32 6.83 -2.09
C LEU A 170 -1.73 6.60 -2.63
N PHE A 171 -2.40 7.72 -2.89
CA PHE A 171 -3.79 7.70 -3.35
C PHE A 171 -4.00 6.75 -4.54
N PRO A 172 -5.08 5.96 -4.59
CA PRO A 172 -6.18 5.95 -3.63
C PRO A 172 -6.03 4.95 -2.46
N CYS A 173 -5.32 3.84 -2.59
CA CYS A 173 -5.46 2.72 -1.67
C CYS A 173 -4.15 1.95 -1.44
N ASN A 174 -3.02 2.64 -1.56
CA ASN A 174 -1.70 2.07 -1.27
C ASN A 174 -1.00 2.90 -0.21
N PHE A 175 -0.08 2.29 0.55
CA PHE A 175 0.83 3.03 1.38
C PHE A 175 2.16 2.29 1.58
N VAL A 176 3.20 3.08 1.82
CA VAL A 176 4.54 2.59 2.13
C VAL A 176 4.86 2.97 3.56
N GLN A 177 5.00 1.97 4.42
CA GLN A 177 5.34 2.13 5.83
C GLN A 177 6.83 1.91 6.02
N ILE A 178 7.51 2.96 6.48
CA ILE A 178 8.95 2.99 6.68
C ILE A 178 9.24 2.81 8.16
N MET A 179 9.85 1.70 8.48
CA MET A 179 10.36 1.38 9.82
C MET A 179 11.83 1.79 9.94
N THR A 180 12.41 1.61 11.10
CA THR A 180 13.80 2.00 11.37
C THR A 180 14.79 1.36 10.39
N ASP A 181 14.62 0.10 10.03
CA ASP A 181 15.56 -0.71 9.25
C ASP A 181 14.95 -1.53 8.12
N HIS A 182 13.62 -1.49 7.97
CA HIS A 182 12.91 -2.19 6.90
C HIS A 182 11.70 -1.37 6.42
N VAL A 183 11.02 -1.87 5.40
CA VAL A 183 9.88 -1.19 4.77
C VAL A 183 8.76 -2.18 4.52
N TYR A 184 7.52 -1.75 4.72
CA TYR A 184 6.35 -2.47 4.24
C TYR A 184 5.71 -1.71 3.08
N VAL A 185 5.28 -2.46 2.06
CA VAL A 185 4.45 -1.94 0.97
C VAL A 185 3.08 -2.60 1.06
N HIS A 186 2.06 -1.78 1.13
CA HIS A 186 0.68 -2.20 1.33
C HIS A 186 -0.19 -1.78 0.15
N SER A 187 -1.14 -2.65 -0.20
CA SER A 187 -2.19 -2.36 -1.16
C SER A 187 -3.52 -2.87 -0.63
N ILE A 188 -4.53 -2.01 -0.59
CA ILE A 188 -5.88 -2.36 -0.19
C ILE A 188 -6.73 -2.41 -1.45
N ILE A 189 -7.13 -3.61 -1.86
CA ILE A 189 -7.86 -3.83 -3.11
C ILE A 189 -9.34 -3.98 -2.79
N PRO A 190 -10.21 -3.06 -3.22
CA PRO A 190 -11.64 -3.21 -3.05
C PRO A 190 -12.16 -4.44 -3.81
N THR A 191 -13.00 -5.25 -3.16
CA THR A 191 -13.67 -6.42 -3.75
C THR A 191 -15.19 -6.30 -3.70
N GLY A 192 -15.70 -5.31 -2.96
CA GLY A 192 -17.11 -4.97 -2.83
C GLY A 192 -17.29 -3.78 -1.90
N PRO A 193 -18.51 -3.28 -1.71
CA PRO A 193 -18.79 -2.10 -0.86
C PRO A 193 -18.33 -2.28 0.59
N GLY A 194 -18.45 -3.49 1.14
CA GLY A 194 -18.05 -3.84 2.52
C GLY A 194 -16.95 -4.89 2.56
N THR A 195 -16.16 -5.08 1.50
CA THR A 195 -15.10 -6.09 1.46
C THR A 195 -13.87 -5.57 0.73
N CYS A 196 -12.71 -5.98 1.20
CA CYS A 196 -11.43 -5.69 0.54
C CYS A 196 -10.43 -6.84 0.72
N VAL A 197 -9.34 -6.77 -0.03
CA VAL A 197 -8.16 -7.62 0.16
C VAL A 197 -6.98 -6.74 0.51
N PHE A 198 -6.45 -6.93 1.70
CA PHE A 198 -5.22 -6.28 2.14
C PHE A 198 -4.02 -7.12 1.72
N LYS A 199 -3.12 -6.52 0.95
CA LYS A 199 -1.85 -7.14 0.55
C LYS A 199 -0.71 -6.40 1.18
N CYS A 200 0.25 -7.15 1.70
CA CYS A 200 1.43 -6.60 2.35
C CYS A 200 2.69 -7.32 1.89
N MET A 201 3.75 -6.55 1.70
CA MET A 201 5.11 -7.03 1.42
C MET A 201 6.07 -6.39 2.42
N MET A 202 6.82 -7.23 3.14
CA MET A 202 7.93 -6.79 3.97
C MET A 202 9.21 -6.82 3.16
N LEU A 203 9.90 -5.69 3.08
CA LEU A 203 11.13 -5.49 2.34
C LEU A 203 12.29 -5.25 3.33
N ILE A 204 13.41 -5.94 3.11
CA ILE A 204 14.65 -5.79 3.88
C ILE A 204 15.80 -5.46 2.95
N SER A 205 16.81 -4.73 3.44
CA SER A 205 17.94 -4.28 2.63
C SER A 205 19.01 -5.37 2.40
N GLU A 206 19.05 -6.39 3.27
CA GLU A 206 20.04 -7.46 3.20
C GLU A 206 19.40 -8.83 3.40
N PRO A 207 19.92 -9.90 2.75
CA PRO A 207 19.40 -11.25 2.91
C PRO A 207 19.52 -11.76 4.36
N ALA A 208 18.46 -12.42 4.85
CA ALA A 208 18.45 -13.07 6.16
C ALA A 208 19.21 -14.41 6.14
N ASN A 209 20.54 -14.37 5.97
CA ASN A 209 21.39 -15.55 5.77
C ASN A 209 21.77 -16.26 7.06
N THR A 210 21.57 -15.66 8.23
CA THR A 210 21.87 -16.25 9.54
C THR A 210 20.59 -16.54 10.32
N ASP A 211 20.64 -17.50 11.25
CA ASP A 211 19.49 -17.82 12.08
C ASP A 211 19.09 -16.64 12.98
N LYS A 212 20.07 -15.85 13.45
CA LYS A 212 19.80 -14.61 14.20
C LYS A 212 19.04 -13.59 13.33
N ALA A 213 19.43 -13.39 12.07
CA ALA A 213 18.74 -12.49 11.15
C ALA A 213 17.31 -12.99 10.85
N LYS A 214 17.15 -14.31 10.60
CA LYS A 214 15.82 -14.91 10.39
C LYS A 214 14.90 -14.70 11.59
N GLN A 215 15.39 -14.96 12.81
CA GLN A 215 14.63 -14.75 14.05
C GLN A 215 14.26 -13.28 14.24
N TYR A 216 15.16 -12.36 13.93
CA TYR A 216 14.91 -10.92 14.01
C TYR A 216 13.81 -10.48 13.07
N TRP A 217 13.89 -10.85 11.79
CA TRP A 217 12.88 -10.47 10.79
C TRP A 217 11.55 -11.18 11.01
N GLU A 218 11.56 -12.43 11.46
CA GLU A 218 10.34 -13.16 11.81
C GLU A 218 9.62 -12.51 13.00
N LYS A 219 10.36 -12.02 14.00
CA LYS A 219 9.80 -11.28 15.12
C LYS A 219 9.13 -9.98 14.63
N ASN A 220 9.82 -9.18 13.80
CA ASN A 220 9.26 -7.95 13.25
C ASN A 220 8.00 -8.23 12.42
N TYR A 221 8.03 -9.26 11.58
CA TYR A 221 6.86 -9.70 10.81
C TYR A 221 5.67 -10.04 11.71
N ASN A 222 5.90 -10.83 12.76
CA ASN A 222 4.82 -11.29 13.64
C ASN A 222 4.20 -10.13 14.43
N VAL A 223 5.01 -9.19 14.93
CA VAL A 223 4.51 -7.99 15.63
C VAL A 223 3.59 -7.17 14.71
N VAL A 224 4.02 -6.86 13.50
CA VAL A 224 3.19 -6.06 12.58
C VAL A 224 1.93 -6.81 12.17
N LYS A 225 2.03 -8.13 11.97
CA LYS A 225 0.85 -8.96 11.68
C LYS A 225 -0.17 -8.95 12.83
N GLU A 226 0.29 -8.98 14.06
CA GLU A 226 -0.56 -8.93 15.26
C GLU A 226 -1.25 -7.57 15.36
N VAL A 227 -0.50 -6.46 15.29
CA VAL A 227 -1.03 -5.09 15.28
C VAL A 227 -2.11 -4.93 14.19
N PHE A 228 -1.85 -5.38 12.98
CA PHE A 228 -2.83 -5.26 11.90
C PHE A 228 -4.08 -6.15 12.11
N ASN A 229 -3.95 -7.30 12.78
CA ASN A 229 -5.12 -8.09 13.12
C ASN A 229 -6.01 -7.38 14.14
N GLU A 230 -5.43 -6.70 15.14
CA GLU A 230 -6.18 -5.87 16.09
C GLU A 230 -6.97 -4.77 15.36
N ASP A 231 -6.34 -4.02 14.43
CA ASP A 231 -7.00 -3.02 13.59
C ASP A 231 -8.14 -3.61 12.77
N PHE A 232 -7.90 -4.75 12.14
CA PHE A 232 -8.90 -5.37 11.26
C PHE A 232 -10.09 -5.94 12.02
N GLU A 233 -9.89 -6.51 13.20
CA GLU A 233 -10.99 -6.99 14.05
C GLU A 233 -11.91 -5.84 14.46
N ILE A 234 -11.33 -4.71 14.86
CA ILE A 234 -12.09 -3.49 15.18
C ILE A 234 -12.79 -2.95 13.93
N GLY A 235 -12.07 -2.86 12.80
CA GLY A 235 -12.61 -2.36 11.53
C GLY A 235 -13.77 -3.22 10.99
N GLU A 236 -13.70 -4.54 11.10
CA GLU A 236 -14.79 -5.45 10.70
C GLU A 236 -16.02 -5.29 11.61
N ALA A 237 -15.82 -5.05 12.92
CA ALA A 237 -16.91 -4.72 13.84
C ALA A 237 -17.57 -3.37 13.52
N ILE A 238 -16.76 -2.34 13.19
CA ILE A 238 -17.27 -1.04 12.72
C ILE A 238 -18.07 -1.21 11.43
N GLN A 239 -17.57 -1.98 10.45
CA GLN A 239 -18.27 -2.24 9.19
C GLN A 239 -19.63 -2.91 9.42
N ALA A 240 -19.71 -3.84 10.34
CA ALA A 240 -20.97 -4.48 10.71
C ALA A 240 -21.97 -3.45 11.28
N GLY A 241 -21.48 -2.53 12.12
CA GLY A 241 -22.28 -1.40 12.65
C GLY A 241 -22.77 -0.45 11.56
N LEU A 242 -21.90 -0.10 10.61
CA LEU A 242 -22.26 0.78 9.47
C LEU A 242 -23.40 0.24 8.61
N SER A 243 -23.48 -1.08 8.45
CA SER A 243 -24.54 -1.72 7.67
C SER A 243 -25.95 -1.55 8.27
N THR A 244 -26.04 -1.14 9.53
CA THR A 244 -27.31 -0.87 10.22
C THR A 244 -27.88 0.53 9.94
N ASN A 245 -27.09 1.43 9.34
CA ASN A 245 -27.41 2.85 9.15
C ASN A 245 -27.75 3.59 10.47
N ALA A 246 -27.21 3.12 11.60
CA ALA A 246 -27.44 3.73 12.90
C ALA A 246 -26.66 5.05 13.10
N ASN A 247 -25.59 5.23 12.35
CA ASN A 247 -24.77 6.44 12.37
C ASN A 247 -24.77 7.10 10.99
N ASP A 248 -25.06 8.39 10.95
CA ASP A 248 -25.09 9.19 9.73
C ASP A 248 -23.69 9.69 9.31
N ASN A 249 -22.77 9.88 10.27
CA ASN A 249 -21.49 10.51 10.03
C ASN A 249 -20.38 9.92 10.91
N PHE A 250 -19.13 9.94 10.39
CA PHE A 250 -17.93 9.87 11.17
C PHE A 250 -17.49 11.27 11.61
N VAL A 251 -16.89 11.37 12.80
CA VAL A 251 -16.33 12.62 13.31
C VAL A 251 -14.81 12.49 13.30
N PHE A 252 -14.15 13.35 12.54
CA PHE A 252 -12.70 13.45 12.54
C PHE A 252 -12.24 14.54 13.52
N GLY A 253 -11.28 14.21 14.36
CA GLY A 253 -10.72 15.11 15.33
C GLY A 253 -9.78 16.16 14.69
N LYS A 254 -9.50 17.22 15.45
CA LYS A 254 -8.63 18.33 15.03
C LYS A 254 -7.22 17.87 14.60
N TYR A 255 -6.72 16.80 15.22
CA TYR A 255 -5.37 16.28 14.97
C TYR A 255 -5.32 15.15 13.94
N GLU A 256 -6.46 14.79 13.37
CA GLU A 256 -6.61 13.76 12.35
C GLU A 256 -6.64 14.36 10.92
N CYS A 257 -5.77 15.34 10.66
CA CYS A 257 -5.77 16.06 9.39
C CYS A 257 -5.47 15.16 8.18
N GLY A 258 -4.82 14.02 8.40
CA GLY A 258 -4.61 13.01 7.36
C GLY A 258 -5.93 12.46 6.79
N LEU A 259 -6.92 12.22 7.65
CA LEU A 259 -8.25 11.78 7.25
C LEU A 259 -8.99 12.85 6.44
N HIS A 260 -8.90 14.12 6.86
CA HIS A 260 -9.51 15.23 6.12
C HIS A 260 -8.93 15.37 4.70
N TRP A 261 -7.60 15.28 4.55
CA TRP A 261 -6.95 15.38 3.23
C TRP A 261 -7.22 14.16 2.36
N GLY A 262 -7.25 12.97 2.96
CA GLY A 262 -7.64 11.73 2.27
C GLY A 262 -9.07 11.80 1.74
N GLN A 263 -10.02 12.28 2.56
CA GLN A 263 -11.41 12.51 2.17
C GLN A 263 -11.50 13.52 1.02
N GLN A 264 -10.82 14.67 1.13
CA GLN A 264 -10.81 15.67 0.07
C GLN A 264 -10.31 15.09 -1.26
N ALA A 265 -9.27 14.27 -1.24
CA ALA A 265 -8.74 13.63 -2.44
C ALA A 265 -9.75 12.64 -3.06
N ILE A 266 -10.52 11.92 -2.23
CA ILE A 266 -11.59 11.02 -2.69
C ILE A 266 -12.70 11.83 -3.35
N ASP A 267 -13.19 12.89 -2.70
CA ASP A 267 -14.27 13.75 -3.21
C ASP A 267 -13.85 14.41 -4.54
N ASP A 268 -12.63 14.91 -4.62
CA ASP A 268 -12.10 15.51 -5.86
C ASP A 268 -11.95 14.48 -6.99
N ALA A 269 -11.64 13.23 -6.66
CA ALA A 269 -11.60 12.16 -7.65
C ALA A 269 -12.99 11.80 -8.16
N LEU A 270 -13.99 11.70 -7.27
CA LEU A 270 -15.38 11.40 -7.62
C LEU A 270 -16.00 12.50 -8.45
N ASP A 271 -15.70 13.76 -8.15
CA ASP A 271 -16.19 14.93 -8.87
C ASP A 271 -15.39 15.23 -10.16
N GLY A 272 -14.38 14.43 -10.47
CA GLY A 272 -13.53 14.63 -11.65
C GLY A 272 -12.60 15.86 -11.54
N ARG A 273 -12.43 16.43 -10.35
CA ARG A 273 -11.52 17.55 -10.10
C ARG A 273 -10.08 17.11 -9.91
N LEU A 274 -9.85 15.88 -9.48
CA LEU A 274 -8.52 15.32 -9.34
C LEU A 274 -7.89 15.08 -10.71
N LYS A 275 -6.96 15.94 -11.08
CA LYS A 275 -6.22 15.79 -12.34
C LYS A 275 -5.01 14.87 -12.10
N ALA A 276 -5.05 13.72 -12.70
CA ALA A 276 -3.92 12.76 -12.73
C ALA A 276 -3.04 13.00 -13.98
N SER A 277 -2.79 14.27 -14.32
CA SER A 277 -2.07 14.68 -15.55
C SER A 277 -0.96 15.65 -15.21
#